data_f307b9e2567c9dcc9533a87d39dffd78
#
_entry.id   f307b9e2567c9dcc9533a87d39dffd78
#
_cell.length_a   1.000
_cell.length_b   1.000
_cell.length_c   1.000
_cell.angle_alpha   90.00
_cell.angle_beta   90.00
_cell.angle_gamma   90.00
#
_symmetry.space_group_name_H-M   'P 1'
#
loop_
_entity.id
_entity.type
_entity.pdbx_description
1 polymer ?
#
loop_
_entity_poly.entity_id
_entity_poly.type
_entity_poly.pdbx_seq_one_letter_code
_entity_poly.pdbx_strand_id
1 'polypeptide(L)'
;MLKFKFGMLILLCVLVIAGALITARHRLLVYVMSLEGPPELLEVKIEGNDIRWFDDYFTVQAIDEKTFAIGEPRYYQQNYNYLLLGEAQAIVFDAGTGQRDIRRVVESITQLPVIFIPSHLHYDHIGNDIVFQRTALIDLPHLRKRFKQGALQLAWYEHLGEVEGYAAPALAVTQWLAPDSTIDLGNRELKVLYTPGHTDDSISLLDAASGYLFSGDFIYPGPLYGFLPNSNMGDYVQGAATLQAIDDRALRIFGAHGAGPPGVPELAAGDVSSLQAALKAIQAGRVSSSGYYPVSYPVNDEIMLLTEPAFLQNWQARYPEFGH
;
A
#
# COMPACT_ATOMS: atom_id res chain seq x y z
N MET A 1 -21.66 -8.62 51.12
CA MET A 1 -21.16 -7.30 50.65
C MET A 1 -19.68 -7.32 50.24
N LEU A 2 -18.76 -7.85 51.05
CA LEU A 2 -17.30 -7.82 50.74
C LEU A 2 -16.94 -8.62 49.49
N LYS A 3 -17.46 -9.83 49.32
CA LYS A 3 -17.25 -10.69 48.14
C LYS A 3 -17.78 -10.05 46.83
N PHE A 4 -18.92 -9.33 46.90
CA PHE A 4 -19.49 -8.61 45.75
C PHE A 4 -18.62 -7.41 45.33
N LYS A 5 -18.12 -6.64 46.31
CA LYS A 5 -17.19 -5.52 46.02
C LYS A 5 -15.86 -6.02 45.45
N PHE A 6 -15.35 -7.15 45.92
CA PHE A 6 -14.12 -7.76 45.39
C PHE A 6 -14.30 -8.27 43.92
N GLY A 7 -15.41 -8.96 43.62
CA GLY A 7 -15.72 -9.38 42.26
C GLY A 7 -15.88 -8.21 41.28
N MET A 8 -16.54 -7.13 41.72
CA MET A 8 -16.67 -5.92 40.93
C MET A 8 -15.32 -5.22 40.68
N LEU A 9 -14.40 -5.24 41.64
CA LEU A 9 -13.04 -4.70 41.45
C LEU A 9 -12.24 -5.51 40.45
N ILE A 10 -12.31 -6.85 40.50
CA ILE A 10 -11.64 -7.72 39.51
C ILE A 10 -12.20 -7.44 38.11
N LEU A 11 -13.52 -7.37 37.94
CA LEU A 11 -14.15 -7.06 36.69
C LEU A 11 -13.69 -5.71 36.11
N LEU A 12 -13.63 -4.69 36.97
CA LEU A 12 -13.14 -3.36 36.59
C LEU A 12 -11.67 -3.42 36.15
N CYS A 13 -10.79 -4.12 36.85
CA CYS A 13 -9.40 -4.29 36.47
C CYS A 13 -9.27 -5.01 35.11
N VAL A 14 -10.05 -6.05 34.89
CA VAL A 14 -10.05 -6.78 33.58
C VAL A 14 -10.50 -5.85 32.45
N LEU A 15 -11.55 -5.06 32.64
CA LEU A 15 -12.01 -4.10 31.63
C LEU A 15 -10.99 -3.00 31.37
N VAL A 16 -10.31 -2.49 32.38
CA VAL A 16 -9.24 -1.49 32.20
C VAL A 16 -8.06 -2.08 31.43
N ILE A 17 -7.62 -3.30 31.77
CA ILE A 17 -6.53 -3.98 31.06
C ILE A 17 -6.93 -4.25 29.60
N ALA A 18 -8.13 -4.77 29.36
CA ALA A 18 -8.64 -5.00 28.00
C ALA A 18 -8.68 -3.71 27.18
N GLY A 19 -9.19 -2.61 27.76
CA GLY A 19 -9.19 -1.30 27.11
C GLY A 19 -7.78 -0.79 26.79
N ALA A 20 -6.83 -0.96 27.73
CA ALA A 20 -5.43 -0.59 27.49
C ALA A 20 -4.78 -1.41 26.36
N LEU A 21 -5.04 -2.72 26.33
CA LEU A 21 -4.53 -3.60 25.26
C LEU A 21 -5.12 -3.24 23.90
N ILE A 22 -6.43 -2.96 23.82
CA ILE A 22 -7.08 -2.51 22.58
C ILE A 22 -6.47 -1.18 22.12
N THR A 23 -6.25 -0.25 23.00
CA THR A 23 -5.65 1.05 22.67
C THR A 23 -4.20 0.91 22.19
N ALA A 24 -3.42 0.04 22.82
CA ALA A 24 -2.01 -0.17 22.52
C ALA A 24 -1.77 -1.21 21.39
N ARG A 25 -2.81 -1.84 20.84
CA ARG A 25 -2.71 -3.03 19.98
C ARG A 25 -1.77 -2.85 18.78
N HIS A 26 -1.85 -1.72 18.09
CA HIS A 26 -0.99 -1.45 16.93
C HIS A 26 0.47 -1.24 17.33
N ARG A 27 0.73 -0.57 18.47
CA ARG A 27 2.09 -0.46 19.00
C ARG A 27 2.65 -1.82 19.45
N LEU A 28 1.82 -2.66 20.06
CA LEU A 28 2.21 -4.02 20.44
C LEU A 28 2.46 -4.88 19.20
N LEU A 29 1.63 -4.76 18.15
CA LEU A 29 1.81 -5.45 16.89
C LEU A 29 3.17 -5.09 16.28
N VAL A 30 3.46 -3.81 16.06
CA VAL A 30 4.72 -3.33 15.50
C VAL A 30 5.90 -3.77 16.36
N TYR A 31 5.80 -3.68 17.70
CA TYR A 31 6.82 -4.16 18.62
C TYR A 31 7.09 -5.66 18.45
N VAL A 32 6.04 -6.49 18.40
CA VAL A 32 6.20 -7.95 18.21
C VAL A 32 6.85 -8.26 16.87
N MET A 33 6.41 -7.61 15.80
CA MET A 33 7.01 -7.77 14.47
C MET A 33 8.49 -7.34 14.44
N SER A 34 8.86 -6.30 15.18
CA SER A 34 10.25 -5.81 15.25
C SER A 34 11.21 -6.75 16.02
N LEU A 35 10.70 -7.73 16.77
CA LEU A 35 11.55 -8.66 17.53
C LEU A 35 12.34 -9.61 16.63
N GLU A 36 11.87 -9.87 15.43
CA GLU A 36 12.55 -10.73 14.45
C GLU A 36 13.67 -9.98 13.72
N GLY A 37 13.62 -8.64 13.71
CA GLY A 37 14.54 -7.78 12.98
C GLY A 37 14.36 -7.87 11.46
N PRO A 38 15.25 -7.22 10.68
CA PRO A 38 15.16 -7.24 9.22
C PRO A 38 15.38 -8.68 8.71
N PRO A 39 14.52 -9.17 7.81
CA PRO A 39 14.60 -10.51 7.30
C PRO A 39 15.85 -10.70 6.39
N GLU A 40 16.34 -11.91 6.33
CA GLU A 40 17.37 -12.27 5.37
C GLU A 40 16.81 -12.24 3.93
N LEU A 41 17.67 -11.88 2.97
CA LEU A 41 17.28 -11.92 1.56
C LEU A 41 17.01 -13.36 1.12
N LEU A 42 15.92 -13.56 0.40
CA LEU A 42 15.57 -14.84 -0.20
C LEU A 42 16.63 -15.28 -1.21
N GLU A 43 16.72 -16.58 -1.45
CA GLU A 43 17.58 -17.11 -2.49
C GLU A 43 17.15 -16.63 -3.88
N VAL A 44 18.11 -16.45 -4.78
CA VAL A 44 17.86 -16.11 -6.17
C VAL A 44 17.10 -17.26 -6.82
N LYS A 45 15.91 -16.97 -7.36
CA LYS A 45 15.12 -17.91 -8.16
C LYS A 45 15.25 -17.56 -9.64
N ILE A 46 15.03 -18.56 -10.50
CA ILE A 46 14.92 -18.33 -11.94
C ILE A 46 13.58 -17.64 -12.19
N GLU A 47 13.64 -16.41 -12.68
CA GLU A 47 12.46 -15.65 -13.12
C GLU A 47 12.00 -16.14 -14.51
N GLY A 48 10.80 -15.71 -14.95
CA GLY A 48 10.27 -16.03 -16.25
C GLY A 48 11.10 -15.45 -17.41
N ASN A 49 10.89 -15.94 -18.64
CA ASN A 49 11.69 -15.57 -19.82
C ASN A 49 11.67 -14.06 -20.15
N ASP A 50 10.60 -13.35 -19.76
CA ASP A 50 10.42 -11.91 -20.02
C ASP A 50 10.93 -11.03 -18.89
N ILE A 51 11.53 -11.64 -17.84
CA ILE A 51 12.05 -10.96 -16.66
C ILE A 51 13.56 -11.02 -16.69
N ARG A 52 14.20 -9.86 -16.58
CA ARG A 52 15.65 -9.74 -16.58
C ARG A 52 16.16 -9.29 -15.21
N TRP A 53 17.10 -9.99 -14.64
CA TRP A 53 17.90 -9.51 -13.52
C TRP A 53 18.73 -8.30 -13.95
N PHE A 54 18.58 -7.18 -13.23
CA PHE A 54 19.44 -6.01 -13.42
C PHE A 54 20.77 -6.20 -12.67
N ASP A 55 20.68 -6.67 -11.44
CA ASP A 55 21.82 -7.04 -10.59
C ASP A 55 21.44 -8.26 -9.72
N ASP A 56 22.07 -8.43 -8.57
CA ASP A 56 21.77 -9.52 -7.62
C ASP A 56 20.52 -9.27 -6.75
N TYR A 57 19.80 -8.17 -6.97
CA TYR A 57 18.66 -7.77 -6.14
C TYR A 57 17.43 -7.38 -6.95
N PHE A 58 17.60 -6.55 -7.99
CA PHE A 58 16.49 -6.06 -8.80
C PHE A 58 16.25 -6.90 -10.04
N THR A 59 14.98 -7.06 -10.39
CA THR A 59 14.54 -7.52 -11.72
C THR A 59 13.85 -6.40 -12.47
N VAL A 60 13.84 -6.49 -13.81
CA VAL A 60 13.14 -5.58 -14.71
C VAL A 60 12.30 -6.40 -15.66
N GLN A 61 11.00 -6.10 -15.70
CA GLN A 61 10.05 -6.63 -16.67
C GLN A 61 9.41 -5.47 -17.45
N ALA A 62 9.52 -5.49 -18.79
CA ALA A 62 8.76 -4.57 -19.62
C ALA A 62 7.32 -5.06 -19.75
N ILE A 63 6.36 -4.24 -19.29
CA ILE A 63 4.92 -4.46 -19.52
C ILE A 63 4.57 -4.05 -20.93
N ASP A 64 5.15 -2.93 -21.37
CA ASP A 64 5.19 -2.43 -22.74
C ASP A 64 6.44 -1.55 -22.94
N GLU A 65 6.52 -0.85 -24.09
CA GLU A 65 7.68 -0.01 -24.45
C GLU A 65 7.90 1.20 -23.52
N LYS A 66 6.86 1.63 -22.78
CA LYS A 66 6.89 2.82 -21.92
C LYS A 66 6.56 2.50 -20.45
N THR A 67 6.38 1.22 -20.10
CA THR A 67 5.94 0.76 -18.78
C THR A 67 6.79 -0.39 -18.30
N PHE A 68 7.49 -0.22 -17.20
CA PHE A 68 8.40 -1.20 -16.64
C PHE A 68 8.06 -1.49 -15.17
N ALA A 69 8.03 -2.77 -14.81
CA ALA A 69 8.01 -3.21 -13.43
C ALA A 69 9.43 -3.48 -12.95
N ILE A 70 9.82 -2.90 -11.84
CA ILE A 70 11.10 -3.11 -11.14
C ILE A 70 10.80 -3.91 -9.90
N GLY A 71 11.14 -5.19 -9.91
CA GLY A 71 10.86 -6.13 -8.82
C GLY A 71 12.04 -6.26 -7.85
N GLU A 72 11.71 -6.57 -6.59
CA GLU A 72 12.64 -6.92 -5.52
C GLU A 72 12.37 -8.37 -5.05
N PRO A 73 12.56 -9.40 -5.92
CA PRO A 73 12.11 -10.77 -5.65
C PRO A 73 12.89 -11.46 -4.52
N ARG A 74 14.02 -10.91 -4.08
CA ARG A 74 14.77 -11.39 -2.94
C ARG A 74 14.32 -10.79 -1.60
N TYR A 75 13.52 -9.76 -1.63
CA TYR A 75 12.88 -9.24 -0.43
C TYR A 75 11.65 -10.09 -0.10
N TYR A 76 11.41 -10.36 1.19
CA TYR A 76 10.37 -11.34 1.59
C TYR A 76 8.95 -10.95 1.18
N GLN A 77 8.67 -9.65 1.07
CA GLN A 77 7.37 -9.14 0.59
C GLN A 77 7.29 -9.06 -0.94
N GLN A 78 8.40 -9.29 -1.66
CA GLN A 78 8.47 -9.29 -3.13
C GLN A 78 7.87 -8.03 -3.73
N ASN A 79 8.43 -6.86 -3.39
CA ASN A 79 7.95 -5.57 -3.84
C ASN A 79 8.12 -5.35 -5.34
N TYR A 80 7.16 -4.64 -5.92
CA TYR A 80 7.19 -4.17 -7.31
C TYR A 80 6.97 -2.66 -7.36
N ASN A 81 7.87 -1.99 -8.05
CA ASN A 81 7.87 -0.56 -8.27
C ASN A 81 7.69 -0.32 -9.77
N TYR A 82 7.02 0.75 -10.19
CA TYR A 82 6.71 0.94 -11.60
C TYR A 82 7.36 2.19 -12.15
N LEU A 83 8.09 2.05 -13.28
CA LEU A 83 8.64 3.15 -14.05
C LEU A 83 7.74 3.40 -15.27
N LEU A 84 7.13 4.60 -15.32
CA LEU A 84 6.13 5.01 -16.29
C LEU A 84 6.71 6.16 -17.11
N LEU A 85 7.02 5.90 -18.39
CA LEU A 85 7.64 6.87 -19.28
C LEU A 85 6.61 7.66 -20.08
N GLY A 86 6.77 8.98 -20.12
CA GLY A 86 6.19 9.85 -21.15
C GLY A 86 7.22 10.29 -22.16
N GLU A 87 6.97 11.39 -22.87
CA GLU A 87 7.94 12.00 -23.78
C GLU A 87 8.74 13.12 -23.11
N ALA A 88 8.21 13.77 -22.08
CA ALA A 88 8.82 14.90 -21.38
C ALA A 88 9.41 14.53 -20.01
N GLN A 89 8.81 13.61 -19.32
CA GLN A 89 9.21 13.16 -17.98
C GLN A 89 8.71 11.74 -17.68
N ALA A 90 9.20 11.16 -16.62
CA ALA A 90 8.83 9.84 -16.15
C ALA A 90 8.36 9.88 -14.69
N ILE A 91 7.57 8.88 -14.28
CA ILE A 91 7.22 8.61 -12.89
C ILE A 91 7.90 7.32 -12.46
N VAL A 92 8.44 7.32 -11.24
CA VAL A 92 8.66 6.12 -10.44
C VAL A 92 7.52 6.07 -9.41
N PHE A 93 6.64 5.08 -9.55
CA PHE A 93 5.56 4.81 -8.63
C PHE A 93 5.99 3.71 -7.67
N ASP A 94 6.16 4.06 -6.42
CA ASP A 94 6.89 3.39 -5.37
C ASP A 94 8.42 3.27 -5.62
N ALA A 95 9.19 3.18 -4.56
CA ALA A 95 10.65 3.18 -4.60
C ALA A 95 11.29 2.08 -3.74
N GLY A 96 10.51 1.07 -3.40
CA GLY A 96 10.95 -0.13 -2.71
C GLY A 96 11.45 0.11 -1.29
N THR A 97 12.15 -0.90 -0.79
CA THR A 97 12.56 -1.01 0.62
C THR A 97 13.78 -0.15 0.99
N GLY A 98 14.51 0.38 0.01
CA GLY A 98 15.75 1.11 0.24
C GLY A 98 16.98 0.24 0.54
N GLN A 99 16.87 -1.08 0.50
CA GLN A 99 18.03 -1.97 0.70
C GLN A 99 19.07 -1.86 -0.42
N ARG A 100 18.65 -1.45 -1.61
CA ARG A 100 19.50 -1.14 -2.76
C ARG A 100 19.00 0.13 -3.46
N ASP A 101 19.92 0.85 -4.11
CA ASP A 101 19.62 2.10 -4.85
C ASP A 101 18.88 1.79 -6.17
N ILE A 102 17.55 1.97 -6.17
CA ILE A 102 16.69 1.77 -7.34
C ILE A 102 16.97 2.77 -8.48
N ARG A 103 17.56 3.95 -8.16
CA ARG A 103 17.90 4.97 -9.18
C ARG A 103 18.78 4.38 -10.28
N ARG A 104 19.70 3.48 -9.95
CA ARG A 104 20.59 2.82 -10.94
C ARG A 104 19.80 2.03 -11.98
N VAL A 105 18.70 1.39 -11.55
CA VAL A 105 17.78 0.68 -12.47
C VAL A 105 17.06 1.69 -13.35
N VAL A 106 16.49 2.73 -12.77
CA VAL A 106 15.76 3.79 -13.47
C VAL A 106 16.65 4.46 -14.51
N GLU A 107 17.86 4.90 -14.13
CA GLU A 107 18.83 5.57 -15.03
C GLU A 107 19.34 4.66 -16.16
N SER A 108 19.28 3.34 -15.99
CA SER A 108 19.60 2.39 -17.05
C SER A 108 18.52 2.29 -18.14
N ILE A 109 17.28 2.72 -17.83
CA ILE A 109 16.14 2.64 -18.74
C ILE A 109 15.84 4.01 -19.35
N THR A 110 15.96 5.10 -18.60
CA THR A 110 15.60 6.44 -19.07
C THR A 110 16.55 7.51 -18.58
N GLN A 111 16.68 8.60 -19.39
CA GLN A 111 17.34 9.83 -19.00
C GLN A 111 16.36 11.00 -18.81
N LEU A 112 15.07 10.72 -18.85
CA LEU A 112 14.03 11.73 -18.61
C LEU A 112 14.07 12.23 -17.17
N PRO A 113 13.62 13.47 -16.89
CA PRO A 113 13.36 13.91 -15.53
C PRO A 113 12.37 13.01 -14.84
N VAL A 114 12.70 12.52 -13.65
CA VAL A 114 11.86 11.58 -12.88
C VAL A 114 11.16 12.28 -11.74
N ILE A 115 9.88 11.95 -11.55
CA ILE A 115 9.08 12.27 -10.36
C ILE A 115 8.87 10.97 -9.60
N PHE A 116 9.25 10.94 -8.33
CA PHE A 116 8.86 9.89 -7.40
C PHE A 116 7.47 10.16 -6.84
N ILE A 117 6.61 9.15 -6.87
CA ILE A 117 5.26 9.20 -6.32
C ILE A 117 5.05 7.91 -5.52
N PRO A 118 4.97 7.97 -4.18
CA PRO A 118 4.60 6.81 -3.40
C PRO A 118 3.12 6.51 -3.55
N SER A 119 2.76 5.23 -3.61
CA SER A 119 1.37 4.79 -3.51
C SER A 119 0.82 5.08 -2.12
N HIS A 120 1.65 4.94 -1.10
CA HIS A 120 1.40 5.27 0.30
C HIS A 120 2.74 5.38 1.07
N LEU A 121 2.69 5.65 2.38
CA LEU A 121 3.87 6.05 3.16
C LEU A 121 4.53 4.92 3.97
N HIS A 122 4.22 3.64 3.72
CA HIS A 122 4.96 2.55 4.34
C HIS A 122 6.41 2.51 3.85
N TYR A 123 7.30 2.01 4.72
CA TYR A 123 8.76 2.04 4.53
C TYR A 123 9.23 1.31 3.27
N ASP A 124 8.52 0.27 2.87
CA ASP A 124 8.84 -0.56 1.72
C ASP A 124 8.35 0.01 0.37
N HIS A 125 7.69 1.17 0.40
CA HIS A 125 7.31 1.95 -0.79
C HIS A 125 8.09 3.26 -0.92
N ILE A 126 8.69 3.75 0.17
CA ILE A 126 9.43 5.01 0.20
C ILE A 126 10.91 4.85 0.56
N GLY A 127 11.43 3.63 0.65
CA GLY A 127 12.79 3.36 1.12
C GLY A 127 13.90 4.06 0.33
N ASN A 128 13.65 4.41 -0.94
CA ASN A 128 14.56 5.16 -1.79
C ASN A 128 14.11 6.62 -2.04
N ASP A 129 13.29 7.22 -1.18
CA ASP A 129 12.80 8.59 -1.35
C ASP A 129 13.93 9.61 -1.55
N ILE A 130 15.02 9.47 -0.81
CA ILE A 130 16.18 10.36 -0.81
C ILE A 130 16.97 10.39 -2.12
N VAL A 131 16.82 9.39 -3.00
CA VAL A 131 17.55 9.36 -4.26
C VAL A 131 16.85 10.19 -5.35
N PHE A 132 15.59 10.59 -5.13
CA PHE A 132 14.79 11.38 -6.06
C PHE A 132 14.74 12.86 -5.64
N GLN A 133 14.99 13.76 -6.59
CA GLN A 133 14.95 15.22 -6.34
C GLN A 133 13.53 15.80 -6.36
N ARG A 134 12.59 15.10 -7.00
CA ARG A 134 11.20 15.51 -7.16
C ARG A 134 10.32 14.43 -6.59
N THR A 135 9.63 14.76 -5.49
CA THR A 135 8.64 13.89 -4.85
C THR A 135 7.29 14.56 -4.90
N ALA A 136 6.29 13.86 -5.42
CA ALA A 136 4.92 14.31 -5.40
C ALA A 136 4.08 13.41 -4.47
N LEU A 137 3.26 14.03 -3.62
CA LEU A 137 2.45 13.36 -2.60
C LEU A 137 0.99 13.78 -2.73
N ILE A 138 0.09 12.87 -2.40
CA ILE A 138 -1.36 13.14 -2.36
C ILE A 138 -1.68 14.30 -1.42
N ASP A 139 -2.53 15.23 -1.87
CA ASP A 139 -2.92 16.44 -1.13
C ASP A 139 -4.08 16.15 -0.17
N LEU A 140 -3.76 15.70 1.03
CA LEU A 140 -4.73 15.42 2.07
C LEU A 140 -4.58 16.39 3.25
N PRO A 141 -5.69 16.80 3.90
CA PRO A 141 -5.67 17.81 4.96
C PRO A 141 -4.74 17.47 6.13
N HIS A 142 -4.67 16.20 6.54
CA HIS A 142 -3.84 15.76 7.65
C HIS A 142 -2.34 15.77 7.33
N LEU A 143 -1.95 15.48 6.07
CA LEU A 143 -0.57 15.55 5.60
C LEU A 143 -0.14 17.02 5.47
N ARG A 144 -0.97 17.86 4.85
CA ARG A 144 -0.73 19.30 4.70
C ARG A 144 -0.52 20.01 6.04
N LYS A 145 -1.31 19.66 7.04
CA LYS A 145 -1.20 20.24 8.39
C LYS A 145 0.17 20.03 9.04
N ARG A 146 0.82 18.91 8.72
CA ARG A 146 2.13 18.53 9.29
C ARG A 146 3.31 18.91 8.40
N PHE A 147 3.05 19.28 7.14
CA PHE A 147 4.10 19.71 6.23
C PHE A 147 4.71 21.04 6.68
N LYS A 148 6.03 21.06 6.84
CA LYS A 148 6.79 22.23 7.30
C LYS A 148 8.15 22.30 6.61
N GLN A 149 8.55 23.48 6.19
CA GLN A 149 9.88 23.76 5.62
C GLN A 149 10.28 22.82 4.47
N GLY A 150 9.32 22.45 3.62
CA GLY A 150 9.59 21.59 2.46
C GLY A 150 9.57 20.08 2.75
N ALA A 151 9.29 19.66 3.99
CA ALA A 151 9.26 18.25 4.38
C ALA A 151 8.02 17.89 5.21
N LEU A 152 7.63 16.63 5.11
CA LEU A 152 6.62 15.98 5.94
C LEU A 152 7.32 15.01 6.89
N GLN A 153 7.31 15.31 8.19
CA GLN A 153 7.77 14.35 9.20
C GLN A 153 6.76 13.21 9.31
N LEU A 154 7.17 11.99 8.96
CA LEU A 154 6.33 10.82 9.04
C LEU A 154 6.15 10.36 10.49
N ALA A 155 4.96 9.86 10.80
CA ALA A 155 4.68 9.21 12.06
C ALA A 155 5.04 7.72 11.97
N TRP A 156 5.33 7.11 13.10
CA TRP A 156 5.65 5.67 13.18
C TRP A 156 4.56 4.79 12.56
N TYR A 157 3.29 5.18 12.73
CA TYR A 157 2.12 4.43 12.26
C TYR A 157 1.83 4.62 10.76
N GLU A 158 2.46 5.58 10.13
CA GLU A 158 2.43 5.79 8.67
C GLU A 158 3.59 5.06 7.99
N HIS A 159 4.76 5.08 8.61
CA HIS A 159 5.98 4.53 8.02
C HIS A 159 6.15 3.04 8.29
N LEU A 160 5.82 2.58 9.50
CA LEU A 160 5.98 1.21 10.00
C LEU A 160 7.40 0.63 9.93
N GLY A 161 8.41 1.37 9.52
CA GLY A 161 9.78 0.89 9.34
C GLY A 161 10.44 0.37 10.62
N GLU A 162 9.89 0.69 11.79
CA GLU A 162 10.37 0.14 13.08
C GLU A 162 10.34 -1.41 13.09
N VAL A 163 9.51 -2.06 12.25
CA VAL A 163 9.47 -3.54 12.13
C VAL A 163 10.80 -4.10 11.62
N GLU A 164 11.58 -3.31 10.87
CA GLU A 164 12.90 -3.67 10.37
C GLU A 164 14.03 -2.78 10.91
N GLY A 165 13.74 -1.99 11.95
CA GLY A 165 14.72 -1.13 12.60
C GLY A 165 14.93 0.22 11.90
N TYR A 166 14.08 0.63 10.96
CA TYR A 166 14.14 1.94 10.32
C TYR A 166 13.37 2.99 11.13
N ALA A 167 13.97 4.16 11.26
CA ALA A 167 13.27 5.32 11.83
C ALA A 167 12.40 5.98 10.76
N ALA A 168 11.24 6.50 11.17
CA ALA A 168 10.38 7.28 10.27
C ALA A 168 11.09 8.55 9.79
N PRO A 169 11.29 8.75 8.47
CA PRO A 169 12.04 9.87 7.93
C PRO A 169 11.23 11.17 7.89
N ALA A 170 11.89 12.25 7.51
CA ALA A 170 11.25 13.46 7.01
C ALA A 170 11.26 13.42 5.48
N LEU A 171 10.11 13.14 4.88
CA LEU A 171 9.94 13.04 3.43
C LEU A 171 9.94 14.45 2.80
N ALA A 172 10.86 14.72 1.89
CA ALA A 172 10.87 15.95 1.11
C ALA A 172 9.73 15.92 0.09
N VAL A 173 8.85 16.93 0.10
CA VAL A 173 7.71 17.00 -0.84
C VAL A 173 7.84 18.24 -1.70
N THR A 174 7.99 18.07 -3.00
CA THR A 174 8.14 19.16 -3.97
C THR A 174 6.84 19.51 -4.69
N GLN A 175 5.89 18.58 -4.73
CA GLN A 175 4.60 18.75 -5.40
C GLN A 175 3.49 18.06 -4.60
N TRP A 176 2.28 18.62 -4.67
CA TRP A 176 1.08 18.01 -4.10
C TRP A 176 0.10 17.66 -5.22
N LEU A 177 -0.46 16.47 -5.15
CA LEU A 177 -1.39 15.92 -6.13
C LEU A 177 -2.80 15.92 -5.54
N ALA A 178 -3.69 16.72 -6.08
CA ALA A 178 -5.09 16.65 -5.64
C ALA A 178 -5.70 15.28 -6.04
N PRO A 179 -6.59 14.71 -5.21
CA PRO A 179 -7.43 13.61 -5.66
C PRO A 179 -8.07 13.93 -7.01
N ASP A 180 -8.15 12.94 -7.90
CA ASP A 180 -8.67 13.05 -9.28
C ASP A 180 -7.91 13.97 -10.24
N SER A 181 -6.78 14.54 -9.83
CA SER A 181 -5.92 15.30 -10.73
C SER A 181 -5.24 14.39 -11.77
N THR A 182 -4.83 15.02 -12.87
CA THR A 182 -4.08 14.36 -13.95
C THR A 182 -2.63 14.82 -13.95
N ILE A 183 -1.71 13.89 -14.17
CA ILE A 183 -0.29 14.15 -14.34
C ILE A 183 0.05 13.94 -15.82
N ASP A 184 0.48 15.00 -16.50
CA ASP A 184 0.94 14.94 -17.88
C ASP A 184 2.44 14.62 -17.93
N LEU A 185 2.80 13.53 -18.60
CA LEU A 185 4.18 13.10 -18.82
C LEU A 185 4.73 13.49 -20.20
N GLY A 186 3.94 14.24 -20.99
CA GLY A 186 4.18 14.46 -22.39
C GLY A 186 3.66 13.26 -23.22
N ASN A 187 2.54 13.47 -23.92
CA ASN A 187 1.83 12.45 -24.69
C ASN A 187 1.46 11.15 -23.92
N ARG A 188 1.33 11.27 -22.59
CA ARG A 188 0.82 10.25 -21.68
C ARG A 188 0.28 10.93 -20.44
N GLU A 189 -0.97 10.65 -20.08
CA GLU A 189 -1.65 11.21 -18.91
C GLU A 189 -1.99 10.11 -17.91
N LEU A 190 -1.71 10.37 -16.64
CA LEU A 190 -2.04 9.47 -15.54
C LEU A 190 -3.00 10.17 -14.58
N LYS A 191 -4.15 9.55 -14.30
CA LYS A 191 -5.09 10.05 -13.31
C LYS A 191 -4.72 9.55 -11.92
N VAL A 192 -4.65 10.47 -10.95
CA VAL A 192 -4.46 10.15 -9.52
C VAL A 192 -5.80 9.79 -8.92
N LEU A 193 -5.97 8.56 -8.48
CA LEU A 193 -7.16 8.09 -7.80
C LEU A 193 -6.88 7.95 -6.31
N TYR A 194 -7.71 8.54 -5.48
CA TYR A 194 -7.66 8.33 -4.03
C TYR A 194 -8.30 6.99 -3.70
N THR A 195 -7.48 6.01 -3.28
CA THR A 195 -7.88 4.63 -2.98
C THR A 195 -7.48 4.24 -1.57
N PRO A 196 -8.08 4.89 -0.55
CA PRO A 196 -7.76 4.61 0.84
C PRO A 196 -8.31 3.24 1.26
N GLY A 197 -7.75 2.69 2.33
CA GLY A 197 -8.19 1.41 2.90
C GLY A 197 -7.05 0.68 3.57
N HIS A 198 -6.01 0.34 2.82
CA HIS A 198 -4.75 -0.16 3.36
C HIS A 198 -4.10 0.90 4.27
N THR A 199 -4.00 2.13 3.78
CA THR A 199 -3.69 3.34 4.56
C THR A 199 -4.67 4.47 4.22
N ASP A 200 -4.65 5.56 5.00
CA ASP A 200 -5.48 6.74 4.76
C ASP A 200 -4.92 7.69 3.70
N ASP A 201 -3.71 7.45 3.23
CA ASP A 201 -3.01 8.21 2.19
C ASP A 201 -2.84 7.44 0.87
N SER A 202 -3.35 6.21 0.79
CA SER A 202 -3.19 5.36 -0.39
C SER A 202 -3.80 5.96 -1.65
N ILE A 203 -3.04 5.86 -2.75
CA ILE A 203 -3.47 6.24 -4.09
C ILE A 203 -3.21 5.12 -5.10
N SER A 204 -3.94 5.17 -6.20
CA SER A 204 -3.65 4.41 -7.42
C SER A 204 -3.43 5.37 -8.59
N LEU A 205 -2.65 4.95 -9.59
CA LEU A 205 -2.47 5.70 -10.83
C LEU A 205 -3.17 4.96 -11.98
N LEU A 206 -4.08 5.66 -12.66
CA LEU A 206 -4.80 5.14 -13.82
C LEU A 206 -4.21 5.72 -15.13
N ASP A 207 -3.69 4.86 -15.98
CA ASP A 207 -3.41 5.12 -17.39
C ASP A 207 -4.57 4.62 -18.24
N ALA A 208 -5.56 5.47 -18.45
CA ALA A 208 -6.75 5.10 -19.18
C ALA A 208 -6.48 4.78 -20.67
N ALA A 209 -5.43 5.38 -21.26
CA ALA A 209 -5.08 5.15 -22.65
C ALA A 209 -4.51 3.73 -22.89
N SER A 210 -3.77 3.22 -21.91
CA SER A 210 -3.19 1.86 -21.95
C SER A 210 -4.08 0.80 -21.32
N GLY A 211 -5.13 1.20 -20.57
CA GLY A 211 -5.94 0.30 -19.76
C GLY A 211 -5.19 -0.27 -18.54
N TYR A 212 -4.29 0.51 -17.94
CA TYR A 212 -3.47 0.10 -16.80
C TYR A 212 -3.84 0.86 -15.52
N LEU A 213 -3.93 0.13 -14.43
CA LEU A 213 -4.07 0.66 -13.08
C LEU A 213 -2.91 0.17 -12.21
N PHE A 214 -2.17 1.09 -11.62
CA PHE A 214 -1.13 0.79 -10.63
C PHE A 214 -1.73 1.04 -9.24
N SER A 215 -1.96 -0.02 -8.48
CA SER A 215 -2.83 0.01 -7.30
C SER A 215 -2.10 0.11 -5.96
N GLY A 216 -0.74 0.08 -5.96
CA GLY A 216 0.00 -0.04 -4.70
C GLY A 216 -0.49 -1.24 -3.89
N ASP A 217 -0.72 -1.02 -2.59
CA ASP A 217 -1.20 -2.05 -1.65
C ASP A 217 -2.71 -2.09 -1.49
N PHE A 218 -3.43 -1.29 -2.28
CA PHE A 218 -4.89 -1.32 -2.19
C PHE A 218 -5.46 -2.67 -2.63
N ILE A 219 -4.97 -3.21 -3.76
CA ILE A 219 -5.37 -4.54 -4.28
C ILE A 219 -4.22 -5.17 -5.06
N TYR A 220 -3.87 -6.42 -4.75
CA TYR A 220 -2.85 -7.23 -5.40
C TYR A 220 -3.14 -8.73 -5.15
N PRO A 221 -2.53 -9.67 -5.89
CA PRO A 221 -2.67 -11.11 -5.61
C PRO A 221 -2.05 -11.46 -4.27
N GLY A 222 -2.84 -12.03 -3.36
CA GLY A 222 -2.38 -12.44 -2.03
C GLY A 222 -3.17 -11.81 -0.88
N PRO A 223 -2.57 -11.70 0.31
CA PRO A 223 -3.23 -11.16 1.48
C PRO A 223 -3.17 -9.62 1.49
N LEU A 224 -4.32 -8.97 1.43
CA LEU A 224 -4.46 -7.52 1.61
C LEU A 224 -4.49 -7.18 3.10
N TYR A 225 -3.65 -6.24 3.53
CA TYR A 225 -3.46 -5.90 4.94
C TYR A 225 -4.37 -4.73 5.36
N GLY A 226 -5.59 -5.05 5.80
CA GLY A 226 -6.58 -4.09 6.31
C GLY A 226 -6.64 -4.01 7.84
N PHE A 227 -5.56 -4.38 8.56
CA PHE A 227 -5.48 -4.39 10.03
C PHE A 227 -4.31 -3.59 10.61
N LEU A 228 -3.44 -3.08 9.75
CA LEU A 228 -2.29 -2.27 10.15
C LEU A 228 -2.73 -0.91 10.73
N PRO A 229 -1.85 -0.20 11.45
CA PRO A 229 -2.12 1.20 11.77
C PRO A 229 -2.51 1.98 10.51
N ASN A 230 -3.47 2.89 10.64
CA ASN A 230 -4.07 3.64 9.53
C ASN A 230 -4.97 2.85 8.56
N SER A 231 -5.05 1.53 8.63
CA SER A 231 -6.07 0.80 7.87
C SER A 231 -7.48 1.12 8.37
N ASN A 232 -8.47 1.09 7.48
CA ASN A 232 -9.86 1.35 7.81
C ASN A 232 -10.81 0.69 6.81
N MET A 233 -11.81 -0.03 7.30
CA MET A 233 -12.77 -0.75 6.44
C MET A 233 -13.70 0.18 5.67
N GLY A 234 -14.08 1.32 6.27
CA GLY A 234 -14.87 2.35 5.56
C GLY A 234 -14.10 2.98 4.41
N ASP A 235 -12.81 3.22 4.61
CA ASP A 235 -11.89 3.69 3.57
C ASP A 235 -11.72 2.63 2.47
N TYR A 236 -11.60 1.34 2.82
CA TYR A 236 -11.57 0.25 1.82
C TYR A 236 -12.84 0.21 0.96
N VAL A 237 -14.02 0.43 1.57
CA VAL A 237 -15.28 0.53 0.83
C VAL A 237 -15.26 1.71 -0.14
N GLN A 238 -14.75 2.85 0.29
CA GLN A 238 -14.60 4.05 -0.54
C GLN A 238 -13.63 3.80 -1.70
N GLY A 239 -12.41 3.31 -1.42
CA GLY A 239 -11.41 3.01 -2.45
C GLY A 239 -11.91 1.98 -3.46
N ALA A 240 -12.60 0.91 -3.01
CA ALA A 240 -13.20 -0.08 -3.90
C ALA A 240 -14.30 0.52 -4.78
N ALA A 241 -15.08 1.49 -4.27
CA ALA A 241 -16.09 2.19 -5.07
C ALA A 241 -15.41 3.08 -6.13
N THR A 242 -14.34 3.79 -5.77
CA THR A 242 -13.54 4.60 -6.72
C THR A 242 -13.02 3.74 -7.88
N LEU A 243 -12.45 2.57 -7.61
CA LEU A 243 -11.96 1.67 -8.65
C LEU A 243 -13.10 1.01 -9.45
N GLN A 244 -14.21 0.67 -8.81
CA GLN A 244 -15.37 0.09 -9.49
C GLN A 244 -16.04 1.07 -10.47
N ALA A 245 -15.84 2.38 -10.29
CA ALA A 245 -16.36 3.40 -11.20
C ALA A 245 -15.56 3.49 -12.52
N ILE A 246 -14.42 2.81 -12.63
CA ILE A 246 -13.66 2.72 -13.89
C ILE A 246 -14.40 1.76 -14.83
N ASP A 247 -14.98 2.30 -15.90
CA ASP A 247 -15.75 1.52 -16.88
C ASP A 247 -14.81 0.94 -17.97
N ASP A 248 -13.90 0.06 -17.55
CA ASP A 248 -13.02 -0.69 -18.44
C ASP A 248 -12.90 -2.14 -17.99
N ARG A 249 -13.50 -3.05 -18.78
CA ARG A 249 -13.46 -4.50 -18.50
C ARG A 249 -12.14 -5.15 -18.89
N ALA A 250 -11.34 -4.48 -19.71
CA ALA A 250 -10.02 -4.93 -20.10
C ALA A 250 -8.90 -4.37 -19.22
N LEU A 251 -9.26 -3.64 -18.15
CA LEU A 251 -8.31 -3.05 -17.21
C LEU A 251 -7.38 -4.13 -16.62
N ARG A 252 -6.09 -3.90 -16.76
CA ARG A 252 -5.03 -4.66 -16.11
C ARG A 252 -4.58 -3.91 -14.85
N ILE A 253 -4.55 -4.60 -13.72
CA ILE A 253 -4.24 -4.00 -12.42
C ILE A 253 -2.91 -4.56 -11.93
N PHE A 254 -1.98 -3.67 -11.67
CA PHE A 254 -0.63 -3.97 -11.23
C PHE A 254 -0.46 -3.56 -9.78
N GLY A 255 -0.33 -4.54 -8.89
CA GLY A 255 -0.15 -4.33 -7.45
C GLY A 255 1.31 -4.17 -7.06
N ALA A 256 1.57 -3.79 -5.81
CA ALA A 256 2.93 -3.60 -5.33
C ALA A 256 3.58 -4.85 -4.75
N HIS A 257 2.83 -5.93 -4.51
CA HIS A 257 3.37 -7.18 -3.96
C HIS A 257 2.98 -8.40 -4.79
N GLY A 258 3.93 -9.33 -4.95
CA GLY A 258 3.69 -10.61 -5.59
C GLY A 258 3.44 -11.72 -4.58
N ALA A 259 2.51 -12.62 -4.88
CA ALA A 259 2.30 -13.84 -4.09
C ALA A 259 3.32 -14.95 -4.39
N GLY A 260 4.19 -14.73 -5.37
CA GLY A 260 5.26 -15.62 -5.79
C GLY A 260 5.73 -15.36 -7.23
N PRO A 261 7.02 -15.57 -7.52
CA PRO A 261 7.55 -15.48 -8.86
C PRO A 261 6.97 -16.59 -9.77
N PRO A 262 7.05 -16.43 -11.12
CA PRO A 262 7.67 -15.28 -11.79
C PRO A 262 6.65 -14.21 -12.21
N GLY A 263 7.13 -12.95 -12.31
CA GLY A 263 6.43 -11.88 -13.01
C GLY A 263 5.71 -10.88 -12.11
N VAL A 264 5.33 -9.79 -12.75
CA VAL A 264 4.62 -8.70 -12.10
C VAL A 264 3.25 -9.18 -11.56
N PRO A 265 2.86 -8.77 -10.34
CA PRO A 265 1.55 -9.09 -9.80
C PRO A 265 0.46 -8.40 -10.61
N GLU A 266 -0.37 -9.17 -11.29
CA GLU A 266 -1.41 -8.67 -12.18
C GLU A 266 -2.77 -9.24 -11.80
N LEU A 267 -3.77 -8.38 -11.75
CA LEU A 267 -5.18 -8.68 -11.54
C LEU A 267 -6.02 -8.08 -12.68
N ALA A 268 -7.29 -8.47 -12.74
CA ALA A 268 -8.26 -7.95 -13.70
C ALA A 268 -9.34 -7.09 -13.04
N ALA A 269 -10.11 -6.35 -13.82
CA ALA A 269 -11.23 -5.54 -13.33
C ALA A 269 -12.24 -6.34 -12.47
N GLY A 270 -12.40 -7.64 -12.76
CA GLY A 270 -13.26 -8.54 -11.99
C GLY A 270 -12.86 -8.70 -10.52
N ASP A 271 -11.57 -8.54 -10.20
CA ASP A 271 -11.06 -8.67 -8.83
C ASP A 271 -11.47 -7.49 -7.95
N VAL A 272 -11.59 -6.28 -8.52
CA VAL A 272 -12.17 -5.11 -7.83
C VAL A 272 -13.63 -5.39 -7.47
N SER A 273 -14.40 -5.99 -8.39
CA SER A 273 -15.79 -6.36 -8.13
C SER A 273 -15.90 -7.41 -7.03
N SER A 274 -14.98 -8.37 -7.00
CA SER A 274 -14.90 -9.41 -5.96
C SER A 274 -14.58 -8.78 -4.60
N LEU A 275 -13.61 -7.87 -4.53
CA LEU A 275 -13.25 -7.13 -3.31
C LEU A 275 -14.44 -6.31 -2.81
N GLN A 276 -15.12 -5.56 -3.68
CA GLN A 276 -16.30 -4.77 -3.30
C GLN A 276 -17.44 -5.67 -2.76
N ALA A 277 -17.67 -6.82 -3.40
CA ALA A 277 -18.68 -7.78 -2.95
C ALA A 277 -18.33 -8.37 -1.57
N ALA A 278 -17.05 -8.74 -1.36
CA ALA A 278 -16.55 -9.22 -0.08
C ALA A 278 -16.72 -8.17 1.03
N LEU A 279 -16.31 -6.92 0.80
CA LEU A 279 -16.47 -5.81 1.76
C LEU A 279 -17.93 -5.63 2.17
N LYS A 280 -18.86 -5.62 1.21
CA LYS A 280 -20.31 -5.54 1.48
C LYS A 280 -20.83 -6.75 2.27
N ALA A 281 -20.31 -7.94 2.00
CA ALA A 281 -20.71 -9.17 2.70
C ALA A 281 -20.17 -9.18 4.15
N ILE A 282 -18.93 -8.74 4.36
CA ILE A 282 -18.31 -8.62 5.69
C ILE A 282 -19.07 -7.60 6.54
N GLN A 283 -19.31 -6.40 5.99
CA GLN A 283 -20.07 -5.34 6.66
C GLN A 283 -21.46 -5.79 7.10
N ALA A 284 -22.11 -6.61 6.27
CA ALA A 284 -23.42 -7.18 6.55
C ALA A 284 -23.40 -8.42 7.46
N GLY A 285 -22.21 -8.86 7.93
CA GLY A 285 -22.06 -10.07 8.76
C GLY A 285 -22.45 -11.38 8.05
N ARG A 286 -22.38 -11.41 6.70
CA ARG A 286 -22.78 -12.59 5.91
C ARG A 286 -21.63 -13.57 5.63
N VAL A 287 -20.40 -13.18 5.96
CA VAL A 287 -19.20 -14.01 5.79
C VAL A 287 -18.49 -14.15 7.12
N SER A 288 -18.13 -15.38 7.48
CA SER A 288 -17.38 -15.68 8.69
C SER A 288 -15.87 -15.50 8.41
N SER A 289 -15.17 -14.92 9.37
CA SER A 289 -13.70 -14.85 9.33
C SER A 289 -13.08 -16.14 9.87
N SER A 290 -11.81 -16.35 9.54
CA SER A 290 -10.93 -17.34 10.18
C SER A 290 -9.78 -16.64 10.92
N GLY A 291 -9.12 -17.36 11.85
CA GLY A 291 -8.02 -16.81 12.66
C GLY A 291 -8.52 -15.98 13.87
N TYR A 292 -7.56 -15.37 14.57
CA TYR A 292 -7.82 -14.59 15.78
C TYR A 292 -7.44 -13.11 15.63
N TYR A 293 -6.20 -12.82 15.21
CA TYR A 293 -5.70 -11.48 14.95
C TYR A 293 -4.42 -11.54 14.08
N PRO A 294 -4.42 -10.95 12.88
CA PRO A 294 -5.62 -10.47 12.19
C PRO A 294 -6.59 -11.63 11.89
N VAL A 295 -7.87 -11.29 11.66
CA VAL A 295 -8.82 -12.23 11.09
C VAL A 295 -8.79 -12.14 9.58
N SER A 296 -9.07 -13.28 8.92
CA SER A 296 -8.97 -13.43 7.47
C SER A 296 -10.34 -13.68 6.85
N TYR A 297 -10.63 -12.99 5.76
CA TYR A 297 -11.82 -13.15 4.93
C TYR A 297 -11.41 -13.50 3.49
N PRO A 298 -11.97 -14.54 2.87
CA PRO A 298 -11.73 -14.80 1.46
C PRO A 298 -12.42 -13.73 0.60
N VAL A 299 -11.70 -13.23 -0.41
CA VAL A 299 -12.24 -12.36 -1.45
C VAL A 299 -12.54 -13.17 -2.70
N ASN A 300 -11.54 -13.89 -3.21
CA ASN A 300 -11.63 -14.89 -4.28
C ASN A 300 -10.49 -15.91 -4.14
N ASP A 301 -10.19 -16.68 -5.19
CA ASP A 301 -9.14 -17.71 -5.15
C ASP A 301 -7.71 -17.15 -5.03
N GLU A 302 -7.50 -15.90 -5.40
CA GLU A 302 -6.19 -15.24 -5.40
C GLU A 302 -6.01 -14.20 -4.29
N ILE A 303 -7.12 -13.68 -3.76
CA ILE A 303 -7.11 -12.54 -2.82
C ILE A 303 -7.77 -12.92 -1.50
N MET A 304 -7.11 -12.56 -0.43
CA MET A 304 -7.60 -12.66 0.94
C MET A 304 -7.51 -11.29 1.62
N LEU A 305 -8.53 -10.90 2.38
CA LEU A 305 -8.51 -9.66 3.14
C LEU A 305 -8.26 -9.96 4.63
N LEU A 306 -7.14 -9.47 5.15
CA LEU A 306 -6.79 -9.53 6.57
C LEU A 306 -7.29 -8.25 7.25
N THR A 307 -8.08 -8.39 8.31
CA THR A 307 -8.66 -7.25 9.02
C THR A 307 -8.54 -7.39 10.53
N GLU A 308 -8.86 -6.34 11.24
CA GLU A 308 -9.17 -6.44 12.65
C GLU A 308 -10.43 -7.31 12.87
N PRO A 309 -10.59 -7.96 14.05
CA PRO A 309 -11.84 -8.62 14.42
C PRO A 309 -13.05 -7.68 14.31
N ALA A 310 -14.22 -8.23 13.98
CA ALA A 310 -15.42 -7.45 13.64
C ALA A 310 -15.79 -6.35 14.66
N PHE A 311 -15.56 -6.58 15.96
CA PHE A 311 -15.85 -5.60 17.02
C PHE A 311 -14.85 -4.42 17.07
N LEU A 312 -13.75 -4.47 16.33
CA LEU A 312 -12.76 -3.39 16.19
C LEU A 312 -12.82 -2.72 14.82
N GLN A 313 -13.53 -3.29 13.85
CA GLN A 313 -13.63 -2.73 12.50
C GLN A 313 -14.36 -1.38 12.51
N ASN A 314 -13.77 -0.40 11.84
CA ASN A 314 -14.41 0.90 11.60
C ASN A 314 -14.90 0.97 10.14
N TRP A 315 -16.19 1.18 9.96
CA TRP A 315 -16.86 1.23 8.65
C TRP A 315 -17.22 2.66 8.19
N GLN A 316 -16.65 3.68 8.86
CA GLN A 316 -16.81 5.07 8.46
C GLN A 316 -15.57 5.54 7.69
N ALA A 317 -15.76 6.01 6.47
CA ALA A 317 -14.67 6.62 5.70
C ALA A 317 -14.20 7.92 6.38
N ARG A 318 -12.87 8.14 6.35
CA ARG A 318 -12.24 9.32 6.97
C ARG A 318 -12.47 10.59 6.17
N TYR A 319 -12.44 10.47 4.84
CA TYR A 319 -12.57 11.58 3.88
C TYR A 319 -13.63 11.23 2.82
N PRO A 320 -14.92 11.12 3.21
CA PRO A 320 -15.98 10.73 2.28
C PRO A 320 -16.16 11.72 1.13
N GLU A 321 -15.71 12.99 1.29
CA GLU A 321 -15.74 14.01 0.26
C GLU A 321 -14.83 13.73 -0.94
N PHE A 322 -13.87 12.83 -0.83
CA PHE A 322 -13.01 12.39 -1.92
C PHE A 322 -13.47 11.06 -2.54
N GLY A 323 -14.62 10.51 -2.13
CA GLY A 323 -15.23 9.34 -2.71
C GLY A 323 -16.14 9.68 -3.89
N HIS A 324 -16.27 8.75 -4.87
CA HIS A 324 -17.20 8.85 -6.01
C HIS A 324 -18.46 8.05 -5.75
#